data_86f355829097a9687b08b78626aa4da7
#
_entry.id   86f355829097a9687b08b78626aa4da7
#
_cell.length_a   1.000
_cell.length_b   1.000
_cell.length_c   1.000
_cell.angle_alpha   90.00
_cell.angle_beta   90.00
_cell.angle_gamma   90.00
#
_symmetry.space_group_name_H-M   'P 1'
#
loop_
_entity.id
_entity.type
_entity.pdbx_description
1 polymer ?
#
loop_
_entity_poly.entity_id
_entity_poly.type
_entity_poly.pdbx_seq_one_letter_code
_entity_poly.pdbx_strand_id
1 'polypeptide(L)'
;MTLTSSKSIRLDLQTWTEVEDYLKHCKGIILPIGSTEQHGPTGAIGTDALTAEAVALEVGCRTGVLVAPTQAFGMAEHHLAFPGTMSLQPATLLALLHDLVLSLAGHGFERIFLI
;
A
#
# COMPACT_ATOMS: atom_id res chain seq x y z
N MET A 1 -25.75 0.54 -2.61
CA MET A 1 -24.43 1.05 -3.01
C MET A 1 -23.77 0.06 -3.98
N THR A 2 -23.36 0.55 -5.14
CA THR A 2 -22.67 -0.30 -6.12
C THR A 2 -21.20 -0.46 -5.73
N LEU A 3 -20.72 -1.72 -5.68
CA LEU A 3 -19.31 -1.98 -5.40
C LEU A 3 -18.47 -1.66 -6.63
N THR A 4 -17.38 -0.95 -6.43
CA THR A 4 -16.40 -0.67 -7.46
C THR A 4 -15.49 -1.90 -7.65
N SER A 5 -15.17 -2.25 -8.90
CA SER A 5 -14.25 -3.35 -9.16
C SER A 5 -12.83 -3.00 -8.68
N SER A 6 -12.05 -4.01 -8.27
CA SER A 6 -10.69 -3.78 -7.81
C SER A 6 -9.81 -3.09 -8.85
N LYS A 7 -10.05 -3.32 -10.15
CA LYS A 7 -9.33 -2.64 -11.22
C LYS A 7 -9.52 -1.13 -11.18
N SER A 8 -10.75 -0.68 -10.97
CA SER A 8 -11.07 0.76 -11.04
C SER A 8 -10.61 1.54 -9.80
N ILE A 9 -10.22 0.88 -8.70
CA ILE A 9 -9.68 1.56 -7.50
C ILE A 9 -8.18 1.33 -7.33
N ARG A 10 -7.54 0.54 -8.15
CA ARG A 10 -6.09 0.33 -8.07
C ARG A 10 -5.36 1.44 -8.82
N LEU A 11 -4.54 2.20 -8.09
CA LEU A 11 -3.77 3.29 -8.67
C LEU A 11 -2.85 2.81 -9.80
N ASP A 12 -2.21 1.66 -9.63
CA ASP A 12 -1.25 1.11 -10.59
C ASP A 12 -1.89 0.67 -11.92
N LEU A 13 -3.21 0.59 -11.98
CA LEU A 13 -3.96 0.26 -13.19
C LEU A 13 -4.65 1.49 -13.80
N GLN A 14 -4.45 2.68 -13.23
CA GLN A 14 -4.98 3.93 -13.75
C GLN A 14 -3.97 4.60 -14.68
N THR A 15 -4.49 5.43 -15.58
CA THR A 15 -3.66 6.40 -16.30
C THR A 15 -3.55 7.68 -15.47
N TRP A 16 -2.55 8.52 -15.74
CA TRP A 16 -2.42 9.78 -15.01
C TRP A 16 -3.64 10.71 -15.22
N THR A 17 -4.26 10.64 -16.38
CA THR A 17 -5.48 11.42 -16.67
C THR A 17 -6.67 10.94 -15.84
N GLU A 18 -6.79 9.64 -15.62
CA GLU A 18 -7.82 9.08 -14.75
C GLU A 18 -7.61 9.48 -13.29
N VAL A 19 -6.36 9.53 -12.84
CA VAL A 19 -6.03 10.01 -11.49
C VAL A 19 -6.37 11.50 -11.36
N GLU A 20 -6.06 12.30 -12.38
CA GLU A 20 -6.39 13.73 -12.38
C GLU A 20 -7.90 13.94 -12.24
N ASP A 21 -8.70 13.17 -12.98
CA ASP A 21 -10.16 13.22 -12.89
C ASP A 21 -10.66 12.79 -11.50
N TYR A 22 -10.09 11.73 -10.94
CA TYR A 22 -10.42 11.27 -9.60
C TYR A 22 -10.20 12.39 -8.57
N LEU A 23 -9.07 13.09 -8.65
CA LEU A 23 -8.70 14.15 -7.70
C LEU A 23 -9.64 15.37 -7.77
N LYS A 24 -10.46 15.50 -8.79
CA LYS A 24 -11.46 16.58 -8.86
C LYS A 24 -12.57 16.42 -7.83
N HIS A 25 -12.81 15.20 -7.32
CA HIS A 25 -13.89 14.94 -6.36
C HIS A 25 -13.50 14.05 -5.18
N CYS A 26 -12.30 13.55 -5.14
CA CYS A 26 -11.80 12.78 -3.99
C CYS A 26 -10.31 13.02 -3.79
N LYS A 27 -9.92 13.36 -2.54
CA LYS A 27 -8.54 13.64 -2.17
C LYS A 27 -7.94 12.55 -1.29
N GLY A 28 -8.59 11.40 -1.20
CA GLY A 28 -8.15 10.29 -0.37
C GLY A 28 -7.45 9.20 -1.15
N ILE A 29 -6.50 8.55 -0.53
CA ILE A 29 -5.83 7.36 -1.07
C ILE A 29 -5.40 6.45 0.09
N ILE A 30 -5.45 5.15 -0.14
CA ILE A 30 -4.98 4.14 0.82
C ILE A 30 -3.62 3.66 0.35
N LEU A 31 -2.64 3.66 1.26
CA LEU A 31 -1.32 3.09 1.03
C LEU A 31 -1.15 1.87 1.93
N PRO A 32 -1.27 0.64 1.39
CA PRO A 32 -1.06 -0.56 2.19
C PRO A 32 0.42 -0.72 2.51
N ILE A 33 0.72 -1.06 3.76
CA ILE A 33 2.09 -1.27 4.23
C ILE A 33 2.16 -2.63 4.87
N GLY A 34 3.16 -3.40 4.49
CA GLY A 34 3.37 -4.73 5.00
C GLY A 34 4.83 -5.02 5.26
N SER A 35 5.15 -6.31 5.24
CA SER A 35 6.50 -6.81 5.42
C SER A 35 6.63 -8.12 4.66
N THR A 36 7.85 -8.47 4.31
CA THR A 36 8.18 -9.76 3.70
C THR A 36 9.12 -10.47 4.66
N GLU A 37 8.53 -11.28 5.56
CA GLU A 37 9.25 -11.88 6.68
C GLU A 37 8.73 -13.27 7.02
N GLN A 38 9.58 -14.07 7.63
CA GLN A 38 9.22 -15.43 8.02
C GLN A 38 7.99 -15.45 8.95
N HIS A 39 7.14 -16.46 8.76
CA HIS A 39 5.93 -16.69 9.54
C HIS A 39 5.84 -18.14 9.99
N GLY A 40 6.96 -18.70 10.45
CA GLY A 40 7.08 -20.09 10.84
C GLY A 40 7.18 -21.02 9.62
N PRO A 41 7.32 -22.34 9.86
CA PRO A 41 7.57 -23.30 8.78
C PRO A 41 6.35 -23.51 7.85
N THR A 42 5.16 -23.07 8.25
CA THR A 42 3.92 -23.27 7.46
C THR A 42 3.27 -21.97 7.06
N GLY A 43 3.75 -20.82 7.52
CA GLY A 43 3.18 -19.51 7.21
C GLY A 43 3.83 -18.87 5.99
N ALA A 44 3.04 -18.19 5.17
CA ALA A 44 3.55 -17.50 3.99
C ALA A 44 4.40 -16.28 4.39
N ILE A 45 5.53 -16.12 3.74
CA ILE A 45 6.46 -15.01 3.98
C ILE A 45 5.80 -13.65 3.68
N GLY A 46 4.89 -13.59 2.73
CA GLY A 46 4.20 -12.37 2.34
C GLY A 46 2.95 -12.06 3.15
N THR A 47 2.70 -12.73 4.27
CA THR A 47 1.43 -12.62 5.02
C THR A 47 1.07 -11.17 5.32
N ASP A 48 2.00 -10.37 5.84
CA ASP A 48 1.69 -8.99 6.23
C ASP A 48 1.31 -8.12 5.04
N ALA A 49 2.08 -8.22 3.95
CA ALA A 49 1.80 -7.45 2.74
C ALA A 49 0.50 -7.91 2.06
N LEU A 50 0.28 -9.22 1.99
CA LEU A 50 -0.92 -9.79 1.34
C LEU A 50 -2.19 -9.43 2.11
N THR A 51 -2.15 -9.48 3.44
CA THR A 51 -3.31 -9.12 4.26
C THR A 51 -3.59 -7.61 4.20
N ALA A 52 -2.56 -6.78 4.27
CA ALA A 52 -2.73 -5.33 4.12
C ALA A 52 -3.35 -4.99 2.76
N GLU A 53 -2.85 -5.60 1.70
CA GLU A 53 -3.39 -5.39 0.35
C GLU A 53 -4.84 -5.85 0.24
N ALA A 54 -5.16 -7.02 0.74
CA ALA A 54 -6.52 -7.56 0.67
C ALA A 54 -7.52 -6.66 1.39
N VAL A 55 -7.17 -6.19 2.58
CA VAL A 55 -8.02 -5.27 3.36
C VAL A 55 -8.16 -3.94 2.63
N ALA A 56 -7.07 -3.37 2.14
CA ALA A 56 -7.08 -2.09 1.45
C ALA A 56 -7.94 -2.14 0.16
N LEU A 57 -7.81 -3.20 -0.63
CA LEU A 57 -8.60 -3.36 -1.85
C LEU A 57 -10.08 -3.50 -1.54
N GLU A 58 -10.45 -4.24 -0.50
CA GLU A 58 -11.85 -4.36 -0.09
C GLU A 58 -12.42 -3.02 0.37
N VAL A 59 -11.67 -2.26 1.17
CA VAL A 59 -12.09 -0.92 1.59
C VAL A 59 -12.24 0.00 0.38
N GLY A 60 -11.27 -0.03 -0.54
CA GLY A 60 -11.32 0.76 -1.76
C GLY A 60 -12.55 0.44 -2.61
N CYS A 61 -12.85 -0.85 -2.78
CA CYS A 61 -14.05 -1.28 -3.54
C CYS A 61 -15.33 -0.79 -2.91
N ARG A 62 -15.40 -0.78 -1.58
CA ARG A 62 -16.61 -0.34 -0.86
C ARG A 62 -16.79 1.17 -0.80
N THR A 63 -15.70 1.92 -0.87
CA THR A 63 -15.71 3.37 -0.66
C THR A 63 -15.43 4.18 -1.93
N GLY A 64 -14.89 3.54 -2.97
CA GLY A 64 -14.42 4.24 -4.16
C GLY A 64 -13.09 4.96 -3.98
N VAL A 65 -12.39 4.73 -2.87
CA VAL A 65 -11.09 5.36 -2.60
C VAL A 65 -9.99 4.58 -3.31
N LEU A 66 -9.10 5.29 -4.02
CA LEU A 66 -7.97 4.67 -4.70
C LEU A 66 -7.02 3.99 -3.71
N VAL A 67 -6.44 2.87 -4.16
CA VAL A 67 -5.46 2.11 -3.39
C VAL A 67 -4.13 2.13 -4.14
N ALA A 68 -3.10 2.64 -3.49
CA ALA A 68 -1.74 2.65 -4.03
C ALA A 68 -1.14 1.24 -4.02
N PRO A 69 -0.07 0.99 -4.81
CA PRO A 69 0.66 -0.26 -4.71
C PRO A 69 1.14 -0.53 -3.29
N THR A 70 1.06 -1.78 -2.86
CA THR A 70 1.45 -2.16 -1.52
C THR A 70 2.95 -1.99 -1.30
N GLN A 71 3.34 -1.33 -0.21
CA GLN A 71 4.72 -1.28 0.27
C GLN A 71 4.98 -2.56 1.05
N ALA A 72 5.64 -3.53 0.42
CA ALA A 72 5.75 -4.90 0.91
C ALA A 72 6.98 -5.16 1.79
N PHE A 73 7.84 -4.18 2.00
CA PHE A 73 9.09 -4.35 2.74
C PHE A 73 9.07 -3.45 3.97
N GLY A 74 9.32 -4.05 5.12
CA GLY A 74 9.33 -3.36 6.41
C GLY A 74 10.60 -3.62 7.20
N MET A 75 10.55 -3.36 8.49
CA MET A 75 11.63 -3.64 9.41
C MET A 75 11.44 -5.04 9.98
N ALA A 76 12.28 -5.98 9.55
CA ALA A 76 12.20 -7.39 9.93
C ALA A 76 13.58 -7.96 10.32
N GLU A 77 14.44 -7.14 10.92
CA GLU A 77 15.81 -7.52 11.26
C GLU A 77 15.86 -8.74 12.20
N HIS A 78 14.92 -8.82 13.12
CA HIS A 78 14.82 -9.94 14.06
C HIS A 78 14.44 -11.27 13.38
N HIS A 79 14.04 -11.24 12.13
CA HIS A 79 13.69 -12.42 11.32
C HIS A 79 14.71 -12.74 10.23
N LEU A 80 15.81 -11.98 10.13
CA LEU A 80 16.77 -12.13 9.01
C LEU A 80 17.51 -13.47 9.01
N ALA A 81 17.56 -14.18 10.13
CA ALA A 81 18.16 -15.51 10.18
C ALA A 81 17.37 -16.56 9.38
N PHE A 82 16.12 -16.27 9.03
CA PHE A 82 15.26 -17.19 8.30
C PHE A 82 15.25 -16.83 6.80
N PRO A 83 15.58 -17.81 5.92
CA PRO A 83 15.67 -17.56 4.48
C PRO A 83 14.40 -16.96 3.90
N GLY A 84 14.56 -15.96 3.04
CA GLY A 84 13.45 -15.28 2.36
C GLY A 84 13.00 -13.99 3.03
N THR A 85 13.35 -13.76 4.29
CA THR A 85 13.07 -12.49 4.96
C THR A 85 13.85 -11.36 4.31
N MET A 86 13.16 -10.28 3.99
CA MET A 86 13.77 -9.06 3.44
C MET A 86 13.47 -7.90 4.40
N SER A 87 14.50 -7.21 4.84
CA SER A 87 14.35 -6.13 5.83
C SER A 87 14.99 -4.84 5.37
N LEU A 88 14.31 -3.74 5.70
CA LEU A 88 14.85 -2.40 5.54
C LEU A 88 15.41 -1.92 6.88
N GLN A 89 16.45 -1.10 6.82
CA GLN A 89 16.90 -0.35 7.99
C GLN A 89 15.82 0.69 8.36
N PRO A 90 15.70 1.07 9.66
CA PRO A 90 14.71 2.07 10.07
C PRO A 90 14.79 3.37 9.28
N ALA A 91 15.99 3.89 9.06
CA ALA A 91 16.20 5.12 8.31
C ALA A 91 15.76 4.99 6.85
N THR A 92 15.95 3.81 6.25
CA THR A 92 15.55 3.53 4.87
C THR A 92 14.03 3.50 4.75
N LEU A 93 13.35 2.83 5.68
CA LEU A 93 11.90 2.76 5.67
C LEU A 93 11.30 4.16 5.87
N LEU A 94 11.83 4.95 6.80
CA LEU A 94 11.39 6.32 7.01
C LEU A 94 11.54 7.17 5.75
N ALA A 95 12.70 7.10 5.09
CA ALA A 95 12.96 7.85 3.87
C ALA A 95 12.02 7.41 2.74
N LEU A 96 11.78 6.12 2.60
CA LEU A 96 10.88 5.57 1.59
C LEU A 96 9.45 6.07 1.80
N LEU A 97 8.92 5.95 3.00
CA LEU A 97 7.56 6.40 3.30
C LEU A 97 7.42 7.91 3.16
N HIS A 98 8.44 8.67 3.57
CA HIS A 98 8.49 10.11 3.40
C HIS A 98 8.36 10.50 1.93
N ASP A 99 9.14 9.87 1.06
CA ASP A 99 9.12 10.16 -0.37
C ASP A 99 7.76 9.80 -1.00
N LEU A 100 7.19 8.66 -0.63
CA LEU A 100 5.88 8.24 -1.15
C LEU A 100 4.78 9.21 -0.73
N VAL A 101 4.74 9.59 0.54
CA VAL A 101 3.73 10.51 1.07
C VAL A 101 3.87 11.90 0.42
N LEU A 102 5.10 12.41 0.28
CA LEU A 102 5.33 13.71 -0.36
C LEU A 102 4.93 13.70 -1.83
N SER A 103 5.19 12.60 -2.55
CA SER A 103 4.78 12.48 -3.94
C SER A 103 3.26 12.55 -4.07
N LEU A 104 2.55 11.79 -3.23
CA LEU A 104 1.09 11.80 -3.23
C LEU A 104 0.53 13.19 -2.86
N ALA A 105 1.06 13.79 -1.81
CA ALA A 105 0.65 15.13 -1.39
C ALA A 105 0.88 16.18 -2.48
N GLY A 106 2.01 16.06 -3.20
CA GLY A 106 2.35 16.97 -4.29
C GLY A 106 1.37 16.90 -5.45
N HIS A 107 0.70 15.77 -5.65
CA HIS A 107 -0.33 15.62 -6.69
C HIS A 107 -1.72 16.07 -6.26
N GLY A 108 -1.91 16.37 -4.98
CA GLY A 108 -3.19 16.86 -4.48
C GLY A 108 -3.94 15.89 -3.57
N PHE A 109 -3.35 14.74 -3.22
CA PHE A 109 -3.94 13.88 -2.20
C PHE A 109 -3.75 14.54 -0.82
N GLU A 110 -4.85 14.72 -0.11
CA GLU A 110 -4.85 15.40 1.20
C GLU A 110 -5.05 14.44 2.37
N ARG A 111 -5.62 13.27 2.12
CA ARG A 111 -5.86 12.23 3.11
C ARG A 111 -5.22 10.94 2.65
N ILE A 112 -4.12 10.58 3.29
CA ILE A 112 -3.35 9.38 2.96
C ILE A 112 -3.50 8.41 4.13
N PHE A 113 -4.18 7.29 3.88
CA PHE A 113 -4.46 6.28 4.88
C PHE A 113 -3.42 5.17 4.80
N LEU A 114 -2.58 5.07 5.82
CA LEU A 114 -1.60 3.99 5.93
C LEU A 114 -2.26 2.80 6.64
N ILE A 115 -2.30 1.65 5.99
CA ILE A 115 -2.92 0.43 6.55
C ILE A 115 -1.89 -0.67 6.68
#